data_a5e57031603810b78a1b7813d9e952c4
#
_entry.id   a5e57031603810b78a1b7813d9e952c4
#
_cell.length_a   1.000
_cell.length_b   1.000
_cell.length_c   1.000
_cell.angle_alpha   90.00
_cell.angle_beta   90.00
_cell.angle_gamma   90.00
#
_symmetry.space_group_name_H-M   'P 1'
#
loop_
_entity.id
_entity.type
_entity.pdbx_description
1 polymer ?
#
loop_
_entity_poly.entity_id
_entity_poly.type
_entity_poly.pdbx_seq_one_letter_code
_entity_poly.pdbx_strand_id
1 'polypeptide(L)'
;GASYGYDEINLNVGCPSKKVRSGNFGVFLMKDIKLLSSCLRAMKKNLSIPLTVKCRIGVDEYEGDEFLNNFISSLLNEGIDTFFIHARKAISGLDTKRNRSIPPLKYESVYRVKENHPDLKIIINGGIDEMIKCQNHLSYVDGVMLGRKI
;
A
#
# COMPACT_ATOMS: atom_id res chain seq x y z
N GLY A 1 -3.56 5.13 -19.46
CA GLY A 1 -4.37 4.12 -18.76
C GLY A 1 -5.82 4.16 -19.20
N ALA A 2 -6.60 5.17 -18.81
CA ALA A 2 -8.04 5.25 -19.09
C ALA A 2 -8.38 5.11 -20.58
N SER A 3 -7.64 5.73 -21.48
CA SER A 3 -7.80 5.61 -22.94
C SER A 3 -7.59 4.21 -23.50
N TYR A 4 -7.03 3.29 -22.72
CA TYR A 4 -6.78 1.89 -23.10
C TYR A 4 -7.78 0.92 -22.45
N GLY A 5 -8.86 1.43 -21.82
CA GLY A 5 -9.92 0.61 -21.23
C GLY A 5 -9.57 -0.05 -19.88
N TYR A 6 -8.59 0.48 -19.15
CA TYR A 6 -8.32 0.02 -17.79
C TYR A 6 -9.34 0.61 -16.80
N ASP A 7 -9.77 -0.19 -15.83
CA ASP A 7 -10.77 0.17 -14.83
C ASP A 7 -10.22 1.02 -13.68
N GLU A 8 -8.91 0.94 -13.40
CA GLU A 8 -8.23 1.73 -12.37
C GLU A 8 -6.75 1.98 -12.71
N ILE A 9 -6.17 3.00 -12.08
CA ILE A 9 -4.71 3.22 -12.03
C ILE A 9 -4.25 3.01 -10.59
N ASN A 10 -3.26 2.14 -10.40
CA ASN A 10 -2.69 1.89 -9.07
C ASN A 10 -1.28 2.50 -8.96
N LEU A 11 -1.10 3.43 -8.02
CA LEU A 11 0.21 4.02 -7.74
C LEU A 11 1.00 3.11 -6.79
N ASN A 12 2.21 2.71 -7.23
CA ASN A 12 3.11 1.91 -6.43
C ASN A 12 3.90 2.76 -5.42
N VAL A 13 3.53 2.65 -4.15
CA VAL A 13 4.18 3.29 -3.00
C VAL A 13 4.75 2.23 -2.05
N GLY A 14 5.06 1.03 -2.54
CA GLY A 14 5.49 -0.10 -1.72
C GLY A 14 6.76 -0.83 -2.18
N CYS A 15 7.26 -0.54 -3.41
CA CYS A 15 8.42 -1.23 -3.95
C CYS A 15 9.73 -0.74 -3.29
N PRO A 16 10.57 -1.63 -2.71
CA PRO A 16 11.83 -1.27 -2.07
C PRO A 16 13.06 -1.50 -2.96
N SER A 17 12.91 -1.63 -4.28
CA SER A 17 14.02 -1.98 -5.17
C SER A 17 15.09 -0.88 -5.24
N LYS A 18 16.33 -1.25 -5.60
CA LYS A 18 17.43 -0.28 -5.78
C LYS A 18 17.10 0.81 -6.80
N LYS A 19 16.40 0.46 -7.90
CA LYS A 19 15.98 1.42 -8.92
C LYS A 19 15.02 2.48 -8.38
N VAL A 20 14.11 2.08 -7.49
CA VAL A 20 13.16 3.01 -6.82
C VAL A 20 13.89 3.94 -5.87
N ARG A 21 14.92 3.45 -5.18
CA ARG A 21 15.72 4.24 -4.24
C ARG A 21 16.45 5.37 -4.95
N SER A 22 17.10 5.11 -6.06
CA SER A 22 17.82 6.14 -6.84
C SER A 22 16.90 7.20 -7.46
N GLY A 23 15.64 6.85 -7.73
CA GLY A 23 14.64 7.73 -8.31
C GLY A 23 13.70 8.42 -7.31
N ASN A 24 13.87 8.15 -6.02
CA ASN A 24 13.01 8.67 -4.94
C ASN A 24 11.50 8.39 -5.15
N PHE A 25 11.15 7.18 -5.59
CA PHE A 25 9.77 6.73 -5.79
C PHE A 25 9.52 5.37 -5.10
N GLY A 26 8.37 4.72 -5.34
CA GLY A 26 7.98 3.50 -4.65
C GLY A 26 7.87 3.71 -3.14
N VAL A 27 8.46 2.83 -2.31
CA VAL A 27 8.33 2.91 -0.86
C VAL A 27 8.92 4.18 -0.23
N PHE A 28 9.87 4.84 -0.91
CA PHE A 28 10.48 6.07 -0.41
C PHE A 28 9.51 7.25 -0.40
N LEU A 29 8.45 7.22 -1.22
CA LEU A 29 7.37 8.20 -1.18
C LEU A 29 6.59 8.16 0.14
N MET A 30 6.64 7.07 0.91
CA MET A 30 6.06 7.05 2.26
C MET A 30 6.76 8.01 3.23
N LYS A 31 8.01 8.38 2.97
CA LYS A 31 8.77 9.35 3.77
C LYS A 31 8.51 10.80 3.38
N ASP A 32 7.94 11.04 2.20
CA ASP A 32 7.66 12.37 1.66
C ASP A 32 6.19 12.51 1.23
N ILE A 33 5.34 12.68 2.23
CA ILE A 33 3.89 12.85 2.03
C ILE A 33 3.58 14.05 1.15
N LYS A 34 4.34 15.14 1.26
CA LYS A 34 4.09 16.37 0.47
C LYS A 34 4.29 16.11 -1.02
N LEU A 35 5.38 15.43 -1.37
CA LEU A 35 5.65 15.03 -2.76
C LEU A 35 4.58 14.06 -3.26
N LEU A 36 4.25 13.03 -2.46
CA LEU A 36 3.24 12.04 -2.82
C LEU A 36 1.87 12.69 -3.07
N SER A 37 1.43 13.57 -2.17
CA SER A 37 0.17 14.33 -2.32
C SER A 37 0.17 15.18 -3.61
N SER A 38 1.28 15.83 -3.92
CA SER A 38 1.42 16.59 -5.17
C SER A 38 1.28 15.70 -6.40
N CYS A 39 1.90 14.51 -6.39
CA CYS A 39 1.77 13.54 -7.47
C CYS A 39 0.31 13.06 -7.62
N LEU A 40 -0.35 12.70 -6.52
CA LEU A 40 -1.74 12.25 -6.55
C LEU A 40 -2.69 13.32 -7.11
N ARG A 41 -2.56 14.57 -6.67
CA ARG A 41 -3.34 15.69 -7.21
C ARG A 41 -3.13 15.87 -8.72
N ALA A 42 -1.86 15.81 -9.18
CA ALA A 42 -1.56 15.94 -10.60
C ALA A 42 -2.13 14.78 -11.43
N MET A 43 -2.07 13.56 -10.90
CA MET A 43 -2.65 12.38 -11.56
C MET A 43 -4.18 12.49 -11.62
N LYS A 44 -4.85 12.83 -10.53
CA LYS A 44 -6.31 12.91 -10.45
C LYS A 44 -6.90 13.96 -11.43
N LYS A 45 -6.23 15.06 -11.65
CA LYS A 45 -6.65 16.07 -12.64
C LYS A 45 -6.79 15.52 -14.07
N ASN A 46 -6.07 14.45 -14.38
CA ASN A 46 -5.98 13.87 -15.72
C ASN A 46 -6.60 12.47 -15.83
N LEU A 47 -7.27 11.99 -14.77
CA LEU A 47 -7.84 10.65 -14.72
C LEU A 47 -9.36 10.72 -14.56
N SER A 48 -10.06 9.96 -15.41
CA SER A 48 -11.51 9.71 -15.32
C SER A 48 -11.86 8.39 -14.64
N ILE A 49 -10.84 7.58 -14.29
CA ILE A 49 -10.97 6.29 -13.62
C ILE A 49 -10.37 6.36 -12.21
N PRO A 50 -10.74 5.46 -11.30
CA PRO A 50 -10.21 5.42 -9.94
C PRO A 50 -8.68 5.42 -9.88
N LEU A 51 -8.13 6.18 -8.93
CA LEU A 51 -6.71 6.14 -8.56
C LEU A 51 -6.59 5.49 -7.20
N THR A 52 -5.90 4.37 -7.15
CA THR A 52 -5.67 3.56 -5.94
C THR A 52 -4.19 3.56 -5.56
N VAL A 53 -3.87 3.16 -4.33
CA VAL A 53 -2.48 3.13 -3.85
C VAL A 53 -2.11 1.75 -3.34
N LYS A 54 -0.93 1.25 -3.77
CA LYS A 54 -0.33 0.06 -3.17
C LYS A 54 0.89 0.42 -2.33
N CYS A 55 0.80 0.22 -1.01
CA CYS A 55 1.83 0.60 -0.05
C CYS A 55 2.28 -0.58 0.84
N ARG A 56 3.12 -0.27 1.82
CA ARG A 56 3.51 -1.12 2.94
C ARG A 56 3.06 -0.51 4.25
N ILE A 57 3.27 -1.21 5.37
CA ILE A 57 2.95 -0.70 6.71
C ILE A 57 4.01 0.27 7.27
N GLY A 58 5.08 0.52 6.51
CA GLY A 58 6.16 1.43 6.90
C GLY A 58 7.43 1.21 6.09
N VAL A 59 8.44 2.03 6.36
CA VAL A 59 9.77 1.99 5.74
C VAL A 59 10.84 2.44 6.73
N ASP A 60 11.85 1.61 6.95
CA ASP A 60 12.96 1.84 7.88
C ASP A 60 12.47 2.23 9.30
N GLU A 61 12.83 3.43 9.78
CA GLU A 61 12.41 4.00 11.07
C GLU A 61 10.95 4.53 11.06
N TYR A 62 10.39 4.76 9.89
CA TYR A 62 9.00 5.23 9.72
C TYR A 62 8.04 4.03 9.79
N GLU A 63 7.63 3.67 10.99
CA GLU A 63 6.76 2.53 11.25
C GLU A 63 5.82 2.76 12.44
N GLY A 64 4.94 1.79 12.67
CA GLY A 64 3.95 1.81 13.74
C GLY A 64 2.57 2.24 13.24
N ASP A 65 1.58 2.01 14.11
CA ASP A 65 0.18 2.24 13.73
C ASP A 65 -0.13 3.71 13.54
N GLU A 66 0.45 4.57 14.37
CA GLU A 66 0.29 6.03 14.24
C GLU A 66 0.83 6.52 12.89
N PHE A 67 2.05 6.09 12.51
CA PHE A 67 2.62 6.44 11.21
C PHE A 67 1.72 5.98 10.07
N LEU A 68 1.27 4.72 10.10
CA LEU A 68 0.43 4.16 9.06
C LEU A 68 -0.92 4.88 8.95
N ASN A 69 -1.58 5.15 10.08
CA ASN A 69 -2.83 5.89 10.11
C ASN A 69 -2.68 7.31 9.56
N ASN A 70 -1.63 8.04 9.96
CA ASN A 70 -1.35 9.39 9.46
C ASN A 70 -1.06 9.39 7.95
N PHE A 71 -0.35 8.36 7.46
CA PHE A 71 -0.10 8.15 6.04
C PHE A 71 -1.43 7.95 5.27
N ILE A 72 -2.27 7.03 5.73
CA ILE A 72 -3.58 6.74 5.11
C ILE A 72 -4.48 7.98 5.13
N SER A 73 -4.60 8.66 6.29
CA SER A 73 -5.40 9.88 6.43
C SER A 73 -4.94 10.99 5.48
N SER A 74 -3.63 11.15 5.29
CA SER A 74 -3.08 12.13 4.37
C SER A 74 -3.48 11.86 2.93
N LEU A 75 -3.52 10.61 2.51
CA LEU A 75 -3.93 10.24 1.16
C LEU A 75 -5.45 10.23 0.98
N LEU A 76 -6.21 9.94 2.03
CA LEU A 76 -7.65 10.12 2.05
C LEU A 76 -8.02 11.59 1.77
N ASN A 77 -7.31 12.55 2.35
CA ASN A 77 -7.49 13.98 2.09
C ASN A 77 -7.21 14.36 0.62
N GLU A 78 -6.41 13.57 -0.10
CA GLU A 78 -6.23 13.69 -1.56
C GLU A 78 -7.28 12.90 -2.36
N GLY A 79 -8.26 12.32 -1.65
CA GLY A 79 -9.37 11.55 -2.24
C GLY A 79 -8.98 10.16 -2.73
N ILE A 80 -8.02 9.51 -2.08
CA ILE A 80 -7.75 8.08 -2.27
C ILE A 80 -8.57 7.30 -1.24
N ASP A 81 -9.42 6.41 -1.70
CA ASP A 81 -10.34 5.60 -0.90
C ASP A 81 -10.02 4.10 -0.90
N THR A 82 -9.10 3.67 -1.76
CA THR A 82 -8.77 2.25 -1.96
C THR A 82 -7.27 2.02 -1.82
N PHE A 83 -6.91 1.13 -0.87
CA PHE A 83 -5.53 0.83 -0.53
C PHE A 83 -5.22 -0.67 -0.58
N PHE A 84 -4.13 -1.03 -1.26
CA PHE A 84 -3.55 -2.36 -1.21
C PHE A 84 -2.35 -2.33 -0.25
N ILE A 85 -2.48 -2.94 0.93
CA ILE A 85 -1.47 -2.83 1.98
C ILE A 85 -0.71 -4.14 2.15
N HIS A 86 0.59 -4.15 1.81
CA HIS A 86 1.47 -5.27 2.14
C HIS A 86 1.82 -5.21 3.63
N ALA A 87 1.39 -6.22 4.39
CA ALA A 87 1.50 -6.28 5.85
C ALA A 87 2.96 -6.49 6.36
N ARG A 88 3.94 -5.89 5.67
CA ARG A 88 5.36 -5.83 6.06
C ARG A 88 5.91 -4.43 5.85
N LYS A 89 6.77 -3.96 6.77
CA LYS A 89 7.57 -2.77 6.49
C LYS A 89 8.62 -3.05 5.42
N ALA A 90 9.14 -2.02 4.79
CA ALA A 90 10.33 -2.10 3.95
C ALA A 90 11.59 -1.76 4.76
N ILE A 91 12.71 -2.37 4.39
CA ILE A 91 14.04 -2.05 4.90
C ILE A 91 14.93 -1.69 3.69
N SER A 92 15.41 -0.46 3.64
CA SER A 92 16.15 0.10 2.50
C SER A 92 17.43 -0.66 2.13
N GLY A 93 18.09 -1.27 3.13
CA GLY A 93 19.31 -2.04 2.94
C GLY A 93 19.09 -3.43 2.34
N LEU A 94 17.86 -3.91 2.27
CA LEU A 94 17.52 -5.23 1.77
C LEU A 94 17.08 -5.17 0.30
N ASP A 95 17.40 -6.23 -0.46
CA ASP A 95 16.84 -6.44 -1.79
C ASP A 95 15.32 -6.76 -1.74
N THR A 96 14.69 -6.81 -2.89
CA THR A 96 13.25 -7.06 -2.98
C THR A 96 12.83 -8.46 -2.49
N LYS A 97 13.72 -9.47 -2.62
CA LYS A 97 13.45 -10.83 -2.14
C LYS A 97 13.48 -10.88 -0.61
N ARG A 98 14.52 -10.32 0.00
CA ARG A 98 14.68 -10.24 1.46
C ARG A 98 13.59 -9.38 2.09
N ASN A 99 13.19 -8.28 1.46
CA ASN A 99 12.06 -7.44 1.91
C ASN A 99 10.69 -8.16 1.89
N ARG A 100 10.59 -9.34 1.30
CA ARG A 100 9.38 -10.19 1.33
C ARG A 100 9.45 -11.32 2.36
N SER A 101 10.59 -11.51 3.01
CA SER A 101 10.80 -12.62 3.95
C SER A 101 11.29 -12.19 5.33
N ILE A 102 12.24 -11.25 5.41
CA ILE A 102 12.89 -10.86 6.67
C ILE A 102 11.98 -10.00 7.57
N PRO A 103 11.40 -8.87 7.10
CA PRO A 103 10.50 -8.11 7.98
C PRO A 103 9.29 -8.96 8.34
N PRO A 104 8.86 -9.00 9.61
CA PRO A 104 7.71 -9.80 10.02
C PRO A 104 6.42 -9.30 9.36
N LEU A 105 5.47 -10.24 9.17
CA LEU A 105 4.09 -9.90 8.82
C LEU A 105 3.39 -9.36 10.06
N LYS A 106 2.71 -8.21 9.94
CA LYS A 106 1.92 -7.55 10.98
C LYS A 106 0.52 -7.28 10.43
N TYR A 107 -0.31 -8.31 10.37
CA TYR A 107 -1.67 -8.20 9.80
C TYR A 107 -2.55 -7.28 10.64
N GLU A 108 -2.39 -7.31 11.96
CA GLU A 108 -3.14 -6.48 12.92
C GLU A 108 -3.01 -4.98 12.62
N SER A 109 -1.84 -4.53 12.14
CA SER A 109 -1.67 -3.13 11.72
C SER A 109 -2.57 -2.77 10.54
N VAL A 110 -2.82 -3.70 9.63
CA VAL A 110 -3.74 -3.49 8.49
C VAL A 110 -5.19 -3.52 8.94
N TYR A 111 -5.55 -4.42 9.88
CA TYR A 111 -6.89 -4.49 10.43
C TYR A 111 -7.25 -3.20 11.19
N ARG A 112 -6.32 -2.66 11.99
CA ARG A 112 -6.52 -1.37 12.67
C ARG A 112 -6.72 -0.20 11.69
N VAL A 113 -6.11 -0.24 10.52
CA VAL A 113 -6.41 0.76 9.47
C VAL A 113 -7.87 0.67 9.06
N LYS A 114 -8.41 -0.54 8.83
CA LYS A 114 -9.82 -0.71 8.47
C LYS A 114 -10.77 -0.32 9.62
N GLU A 115 -10.42 -0.63 10.86
CA GLU A 115 -11.18 -0.22 12.05
C GLU A 115 -11.25 1.31 12.18
N ASN A 116 -10.11 1.99 11.99
CA ASN A 116 -10.01 3.45 12.10
C ASN A 116 -10.63 4.19 10.89
N HIS A 117 -10.73 3.52 9.75
CA HIS A 117 -11.24 4.07 8.49
C HIS A 117 -12.25 3.09 7.85
N PRO A 118 -13.42 2.90 8.44
CA PRO A 118 -14.38 1.88 8.00
C PRO A 118 -14.91 2.07 6.59
N ASP A 119 -14.93 3.31 6.09
CA ASP A 119 -15.40 3.66 4.75
C ASP A 119 -14.35 3.40 3.64
N LEU A 120 -13.09 3.21 4.00
CA LEU A 120 -12.04 2.92 3.04
C LEU A 120 -12.09 1.46 2.58
N LYS A 121 -11.75 1.23 1.32
CA LYS A 121 -11.56 -0.11 0.76
C LYS A 121 -10.13 -0.57 1.00
N ILE A 122 -9.95 -1.49 1.92
CA ILE A 122 -8.65 -2.03 2.33
C ILE A 122 -8.46 -3.45 1.80
N ILE A 123 -7.45 -3.63 0.98
CA ILE A 123 -7.04 -4.92 0.41
C ILE A 123 -5.70 -5.34 1.04
N ILE A 124 -5.72 -6.44 1.79
CA ILE A 124 -4.50 -6.95 2.45
C ILE A 124 -3.66 -7.80 1.50
N ASN A 125 -2.34 -7.70 1.65
CA ASN A 125 -1.37 -8.48 0.88
C ASN A 125 -0.21 -8.94 1.79
N GLY A 126 0.40 -10.06 1.45
CA GLY A 126 1.65 -10.55 2.06
C GLY A 126 1.52 -11.90 2.75
N GLY A 127 2.25 -12.91 2.28
CA GLY A 127 2.32 -14.24 2.88
C GLY A 127 1.04 -15.08 2.78
N ILE A 128 0.04 -14.59 2.06
CA ILE A 128 -1.25 -15.27 1.88
C ILE A 128 -1.12 -16.20 0.67
N ASP A 129 -1.28 -17.49 0.88
CA ASP A 129 -0.99 -18.54 -0.11
C ASP A 129 -2.00 -19.70 -0.10
N GLU A 130 -3.08 -19.58 0.69
CA GLU A 130 -4.14 -20.56 0.84
C GLU A 130 -5.50 -19.88 0.96
N MET A 131 -6.55 -20.53 0.43
CA MET A 131 -7.92 -19.99 0.45
C MET A 131 -8.45 -19.79 1.85
N ILE A 132 -8.13 -20.69 2.78
CA ILE A 132 -8.55 -20.54 4.18
C ILE A 132 -7.97 -19.28 4.83
N LYS A 133 -6.72 -18.92 4.51
CA LYS A 133 -6.11 -17.67 4.97
C LYS A 133 -6.81 -16.45 4.36
N CYS A 134 -7.21 -16.54 3.08
CA CYS A 134 -7.98 -15.47 2.45
C CYS A 134 -9.31 -15.24 3.19
N GLN A 135 -10.06 -16.31 3.47
CA GLN A 135 -11.33 -16.24 4.19
C GLN A 135 -11.16 -15.62 5.57
N ASN A 136 -10.11 -16.00 6.30
CA ASN A 136 -9.81 -15.43 7.61
C ASN A 136 -9.55 -13.91 7.53
N HIS A 137 -8.79 -13.45 6.55
CA HIS A 137 -8.52 -12.01 6.37
C HIS A 137 -9.77 -11.23 5.98
N LEU A 138 -10.67 -11.80 5.18
CA LEU A 138 -11.92 -11.16 4.75
C LEU A 138 -12.90 -10.86 5.90
N SER A 139 -12.67 -11.42 7.09
CA SER A 139 -13.40 -11.03 8.30
C SER A 139 -12.99 -9.66 8.85
N TYR A 140 -11.87 -9.10 8.39
CA TYR A 140 -11.28 -7.86 8.91
C TYR A 140 -11.10 -6.77 7.87
N VAL A 141 -11.05 -7.13 6.57
CA VAL A 141 -10.78 -6.21 5.46
C VAL A 141 -11.64 -6.52 4.25
N ASP A 142 -11.69 -5.61 3.27
CA ASP A 142 -12.60 -5.71 2.11
C ASP A 142 -12.09 -6.64 0.99
N GLY A 143 -10.80 -6.97 1.02
CA GLY A 143 -10.21 -7.80 -0.02
C GLY A 143 -8.84 -8.37 0.32
N VAL A 144 -8.44 -9.37 -0.45
CA VAL A 144 -7.14 -10.05 -0.31
C VAL A 144 -6.44 -10.09 -1.66
N MET A 145 -5.17 -9.66 -1.68
CA MET A 145 -4.31 -9.77 -2.86
C MET A 145 -3.31 -10.91 -2.69
N LEU A 146 -3.46 -11.95 -3.50
CA LEU A 146 -2.47 -13.00 -3.63
C LEU A 146 -1.36 -12.56 -4.62
N GLY A 147 -0.13 -12.98 -4.38
CA GLY A 147 1.01 -12.54 -5.19
C GLY A 147 1.68 -13.65 -5.99
N ARG A 148 2.20 -14.67 -5.34
CA ARG A 148 3.10 -15.67 -5.93
C ARG A 148 2.53 -17.09 -6.02
N LYS A 149 1.40 -17.33 -5.39
CA LYS A 149 0.67 -18.58 -5.47
C LYS A 149 -0.72 -18.29 -5.98
N ILE A 150 -0.91 -18.50 -7.24
CA ILE A 150 -2.18 -18.62 -7.95
C ILE A 150 -2.16 -19.97 -8.65
#